data_392a786ec3c5cc65a764c0fe70a6816e
#
_entry.id   392a786ec3c5cc65a764c0fe70a6816e
#
_cell.length_a   1.000
_cell.length_b   1.000
_cell.length_c   1.000
_cell.angle_alpha   90.00
_cell.angle_beta   90.00
_cell.angle_gamma   90.00
#
_symmetry.space_group_name_H-M   'P 1'
#
loop_
_entity.id
_entity.type
_entity.pdbx_description
1 polymer ?
#
loop_
_entity_poly.entity_id
_entity_poly.type
_entity_poly.pdbx_seq_one_letter_code
_entity_poly.pdbx_strand_id
1 'polypeptide(L)'
;MKKAIITLAVLCGIGLLAACKSGTASDIATTAEITWTTIEDKLADGIPLDENDCLFILTDTTLDDGHSEGIGNYLFNFLCGYPKSNKLFTNAQKNFSSEDGDQKLINLMNLMSIDIALAEYENYEEFLADFPMYRACKGAEENFKSILDNM
;
A
#
# COMPACT_ATOMS: atom_id res chain seq x y z
N MET A 1 -9.89 9.14 25.44
CA MET A 1 -10.25 10.50 24.96
C MET A 1 -10.70 10.38 23.50
N LYS A 2 -11.89 10.93 23.16
CA LYS A 2 -12.49 10.73 21.84
C LYS A 2 -11.76 11.57 20.79
N LYS A 3 -11.11 10.93 19.81
CA LYS A 3 -10.52 11.61 18.65
C LYS A 3 -11.65 12.09 17.73
N ALA A 4 -11.71 13.39 17.45
CA ALA A 4 -12.68 13.99 16.56
C ALA A 4 -12.23 13.75 15.09
N ILE A 5 -13.07 13.08 14.32
CA ILE A 5 -12.90 12.90 12.88
C ILE A 5 -13.39 14.16 12.20
N ILE A 6 -12.53 14.88 11.52
CA ILE A 6 -12.90 16.02 10.67
C ILE A 6 -13.23 15.47 9.29
N THR A 7 -14.53 15.42 8.98
CA THR A 7 -15.03 15.07 7.65
C THR A 7 -15.05 16.33 6.79
N LEU A 8 -14.15 16.41 5.82
CA LEU A 8 -14.17 17.47 4.80
C LEU A 8 -14.96 16.97 3.58
N ALA A 9 -16.18 17.45 3.41
CA ALA A 9 -16.99 17.18 2.23
C ALA A 9 -16.64 18.18 1.12
N VAL A 10 -16.07 17.69 0.02
CA VAL A 10 -15.89 18.48 -1.21
C VAL A 10 -16.99 18.08 -2.20
N LEU A 11 -17.93 19.00 -2.41
CA LEU A 11 -18.88 18.96 -3.52
C LEU A 11 -18.16 19.44 -4.78
N CYS A 12 -18.05 18.61 -5.80
CA CYS A 12 -17.72 19.07 -7.14
C CYS A 12 -18.85 18.76 -8.12
N GLY A 13 -19.26 19.84 -8.80
CA GLY A 13 -20.41 19.91 -9.67
C GLY A 13 -20.26 19.18 -11.00
N ILE A 14 -21.41 18.85 -11.52
CA ILE A 14 -21.69 18.15 -12.76
C ILE A 14 -21.48 19.12 -13.94
N GLY A 15 -20.65 18.74 -14.91
CA GLY A 15 -20.55 19.37 -16.22
C GLY A 15 -20.72 18.33 -17.32
N LEU A 16 -21.94 18.22 -17.87
CA LEU A 16 -22.22 17.47 -19.09
C LEU A 16 -21.72 18.26 -20.30
N LEU A 17 -20.89 17.65 -21.13
CA LEU A 17 -20.78 18.01 -22.55
C LEU A 17 -20.64 16.74 -23.39
N ALA A 18 -21.71 16.42 -24.10
CA ALA A 18 -21.74 15.43 -25.15
C ALA A 18 -21.06 15.98 -26.42
N ALA A 19 -20.13 15.23 -26.99
CA ALA A 19 -19.75 15.36 -28.39
C ALA A 19 -19.39 13.98 -28.96
N CYS A 20 -20.30 13.43 -29.75
CA CYS A 20 -20.04 12.30 -30.63
C CYS A 20 -18.98 12.64 -31.65
N LYS A 21 -17.94 11.82 -31.77
CA LYS A 21 -17.23 11.64 -33.06
C LYS A 21 -16.75 10.20 -33.18
N SER A 22 -17.32 9.50 -34.15
CA SER A 22 -16.91 8.19 -34.62
C SER A 22 -15.49 8.25 -35.19
N GLY A 23 -14.59 7.42 -34.62
CA GLY A 23 -13.28 7.16 -35.17
C GLY A 23 -12.82 5.82 -34.62
N THR A 24 -12.82 4.80 -35.48
CA THR A 24 -12.20 3.51 -35.25
C THR A 24 -10.70 3.72 -35.08
N ALA A 25 -10.24 3.81 -33.86
CA ALA A 25 -8.84 3.62 -33.49
C ALA A 25 -8.80 2.35 -32.65
N SER A 26 -8.07 1.36 -33.13
CA SER A 26 -7.70 0.20 -32.32
C SER A 26 -6.83 0.71 -31.19
N ASP A 27 -7.43 0.91 -30.01
CA ASP A 27 -6.69 1.16 -28.77
C ASP A 27 -5.90 -0.12 -28.46
N ILE A 28 -4.66 -0.12 -28.96
CA ILE A 28 -3.61 -0.90 -28.29
C ILE A 28 -3.45 -0.18 -26.97
N ALA A 29 -4.15 -0.67 -25.95
CA ALA A 29 -3.88 -0.29 -24.57
C ALA A 29 -2.41 -0.67 -24.32
N THR A 30 -1.52 0.30 -24.47
CA THR A 30 -0.15 0.19 -23.98
C THR A 30 -0.30 0.02 -22.49
N THR A 31 -0.13 -1.20 -22.02
CA THR A 31 -0.05 -1.47 -20.58
C THR A 31 1.11 -0.61 -20.08
N ALA A 32 0.80 0.49 -19.42
CA ALA A 32 1.82 1.37 -18.86
C ALA A 32 2.70 0.50 -17.94
N GLU A 33 4.00 0.57 -18.13
CA GLU A 33 4.95 -0.16 -17.31
C GLU A 33 4.80 0.33 -15.87
N ILE A 34 4.56 -0.59 -14.94
CA ILE A 34 4.48 -0.27 -13.53
C ILE A 34 5.90 -0.01 -13.03
N THR A 35 6.11 1.14 -12.41
CA THR A 35 7.39 1.57 -11.84
C THR A 35 7.13 2.16 -10.46
N TRP A 36 8.17 2.32 -9.64
CA TRP A 36 8.05 2.99 -8.35
C TRP A 36 7.50 4.41 -8.47
N THR A 37 7.90 5.16 -9.50
CA THR A 37 7.34 6.50 -9.77
C THR A 37 5.84 6.45 -9.99
N THR A 38 5.35 5.47 -10.77
CA THR A 38 3.89 5.34 -10.99
C THR A 38 3.13 4.91 -9.75
N ILE A 39 3.75 4.11 -8.87
CA ILE A 39 3.19 3.75 -7.56
C ILE A 39 3.13 4.97 -6.64
N GLU A 40 4.22 5.72 -6.55
CA GLU A 40 4.30 6.94 -5.74
C GLU A 40 3.27 7.99 -6.17
N ASP A 41 3.15 8.25 -7.46
CA ASP A 41 2.14 9.15 -8.03
C ASP A 41 0.72 8.72 -7.65
N LYS A 42 0.40 7.42 -7.78
CA LYS A 42 -0.91 6.88 -7.37
C LYS A 42 -1.19 7.12 -5.89
N LEU A 43 -0.21 6.80 -5.02
CA LEU A 43 -0.36 6.95 -3.58
C LEU A 43 -0.48 8.43 -3.17
N ALA A 44 0.32 9.33 -3.76
CA ALA A 44 0.29 10.77 -3.51
C ALA A 44 -1.04 11.40 -3.95
N ASP A 45 -1.59 10.95 -5.07
CA ASP A 45 -2.88 11.43 -5.60
C ASP A 45 -4.10 10.74 -4.97
N GLY A 46 -3.90 9.79 -4.05
CA GLY A 46 -4.96 9.00 -3.42
C GLY A 46 -5.67 8.06 -4.39
N ILE A 47 -4.99 7.66 -5.48
CA ILE A 47 -5.50 6.69 -6.45
C ILE A 47 -5.33 5.27 -5.87
N PRO A 48 -6.40 4.47 -5.78
CA PRO A 48 -6.31 3.12 -5.25
C PRO A 48 -5.33 2.24 -6.05
N LEU A 49 -4.49 1.51 -5.33
CA LEU A 49 -3.65 0.46 -5.93
C LEU A 49 -4.53 -0.72 -6.39
N ASP A 50 -4.10 -1.40 -7.45
CA ASP A 50 -4.67 -2.65 -7.90
C ASP A 50 -3.77 -3.86 -7.55
N GLU A 51 -4.17 -5.07 -7.95
CA GLU A 51 -3.43 -6.30 -7.63
C GLU A 51 -2.07 -6.36 -8.33
N ASN A 52 -1.93 -5.76 -9.53
CA ASN A 52 -0.66 -5.70 -10.24
C ASN A 52 0.31 -4.72 -9.58
N ASP A 53 -0.19 -3.59 -9.09
CA ASP A 53 0.60 -2.64 -8.29
C ASP A 53 1.14 -3.32 -7.03
N CYS A 54 0.27 -4.04 -6.30
CA CYS A 54 0.67 -4.77 -5.09
C CYS A 54 1.68 -5.89 -5.40
N LEU A 55 1.50 -6.60 -6.52
CA LEU A 55 2.45 -7.60 -6.97
C LEU A 55 3.81 -6.98 -7.32
N PHE A 56 3.83 -5.84 -8.00
CA PHE A 56 5.05 -5.09 -8.29
C PHE A 56 5.77 -4.70 -7.00
N ILE A 57 5.05 -4.10 -6.03
CA ILE A 57 5.61 -3.69 -4.73
C ILE A 57 6.24 -4.88 -3.99
N LEU A 58 5.59 -6.05 -3.99
CA LEU A 58 6.14 -7.27 -3.37
C LEU A 58 7.32 -7.86 -4.15
N THR A 59 7.40 -7.65 -5.45
CA THR A 59 8.44 -8.21 -6.32
C THR A 59 9.71 -7.37 -6.30
N ASP A 60 9.55 -6.05 -6.45
CA ASP A 60 10.67 -5.11 -6.52
C ASP A 60 10.95 -4.48 -5.15
N THR A 61 11.99 -4.96 -4.50
CA THR A 61 12.47 -4.45 -3.21
C THR A 61 13.73 -3.58 -3.36
N THR A 62 14.06 -3.17 -4.58
CA THR A 62 15.29 -2.42 -4.90
C THR A 62 15.11 -0.91 -4.79
N LEU A 63 14.38 -0.44 -3.77
CA LEU A 63 14.30 0.98 -3.47
C LEU A 63 15.65 1.51 -2.98
N ASP A 64 16.11 2.60 -3.55
CA ASP A 64 17.21 3.35 -2.97
C ASP A 64 16.77 4.08 -1.69
N ASP A 65 17.73 4.42 -0.83
CA ASP A 65 17.47 4.99 0.50
C ASP A 65 16.63 6.29 0.43
N GLY A 66 16.69 7.04 -0.67
CA GLY A 66 15.98 8.30 -0.83
C GLY A 66 14.48 8.14 -1.17
N HIS A 67 14.13 7.08 -1.89
CA HIS A 67 12.74 6.77 -2.26
C HIS A 67 12.04 5.95 -1.18
N SER A 68 12.77 5.15 -0.41
CA SER A 68 12.19 4.22 0.57
C SER A 68 11.39 4.93 1.69
N GLU A 69 11.89 6.06 2.21
CA GLU A 69 11.23 6.79 3.31
C GLU A 69 9.89 7.40 2.86
N GLY A 70 9.84 8.05 1.69
CA GLY A 70 8.61 8.66 1.17
C GLY A 70 7.55 7.61 0.86
N ILE A 71 7.93 6.54 0.18
CA ILE A 71 7.02 5.45 -0.20
C ILE A 71 6.50 4.71 1.03
N GLY A 72 7.35 4.48 2.05
CA GLY A 72 6.93 3.85 3.30
C GLY A 72 5.77 4.59 3.97
N ASN A 73 5.88 5.91 4.10
CA ASN A 73 4.81 6.74 4.66
C ASN A 73 3.52 6.68 3.83
N TYR A 74 3.61 6.80 2.50
CA TYR A 74 2.44 6.68 1.63
C TYR A 74 1.76 5.32 1.75
N LEU A 75 2.53 4.22 1.75
CA LEU A 75 2.01 2.86 1.90
C LEU A 75 1.35 2.65 3.27
N PHE A 76 1.98 3.12 4.35
CA PHE A 76 1.42 3.05 5.69
C PHE A 76 0.05 3.75 5.75
N ASN A 77 -0.02 5.01 5.31
CA ASN A 77 -1.26 5.79 5.31
C ASN A 77 -2.33 5.16 4.40
N PHE A 78 -1.94 4.63 3.24
CA PHE A 78 -2.83 3.95 2.32
C PHE A 78 -3.43 2.69 2.95
N LEU A 79 -2.63 1.84 3.59
CA LEU A 79 -3.09 0.60 4.21
C LEU A 79 -4.00 0.86 5.42
N CYS A 80 -3.68 1.85 6.26
CA CYS A 80 -4.53 2.28 7.37
C CYS A 80 -5.84 2.91 6.88
N GLY A 81 -5.79 3.72 5.83
CA GLY A 81 -6.96 4.40 5.28
C GLY A 81 -7.90 3.49 4.48
N TYR A 82 -7.38 2.42 3.92
CA TYR A 82 -8.12 1.49 3.05
C TYR A 82 -7.92 0.02 3.48
N PRO A 83 -8.61 -0.46 4.53
CA PRO A 83 -8.42 -1.82 5.03
C PRO A 83 -8.61 -2.93 3.99
N LYS A 84 -9.38 -2.66 2.92
CA LYS A 84 -9.56 -3.60 1.80
C LYS A 84 -8.27 -3.83 1.01
N SER A 85 -7.31 -2.90 1.03
CA SER A 85 -6.02 -3.01 0.35
C SER A 85 -5.15 -4.13 0.94
N ASN A 86 -5.29 -4.43 2.24
CA ASN A 86 -4.65 -5.58 2.87
C ASN A 86 -4.96 -6.89 2.13
N LYS A 87 -6.19 -7.03 1.59
CA LYS A 87 -6.58 -8.20 0.79
C LYS A 87 -5.86 -8.26 -0.55
N LEU A 88 -5.55 -7.13 -1.17
CA LEU A 88 -4.79 -7.07 -2.43
C LEU A 88 -3.38 -7.61 -2.22
N PHE A 89 -2.69 -7.18 -1.16
CA PHE A 89 -1.37 -7.72 -0.81
C PHE A 89 -1.42 -9.21 -0.47
N THR A 90 -2.43 -9.68 0.27
CA THR A 90 -2.64 -11.12 0.54
C THR A 90 -2.87 -11.91 -0.75
N ASN A 91 -3.54 -11.34 -1.75
CA ASN A 91 -3.72 -12.00 -3.05
C ASN A 91 -2.43 -11.99 -3.85
N ALA A 92 -1.72 -10.86 -3.92
CA ALA A 92 -0.44 -10.75 -4.60
C ALA A 92 0.61 -11.74 -4.01
N GLN A 93 0.63 -11.90 -2.69
CA GLN A 93 1.49 -12.86 -1.98
C GLN A 93 1.36 -14.30 -2.51
N LYS A 94 0.16 -14.70 -2.94
CA LYS A 94 -0.10 -16.07 -3.46
C LYS A 94 0.64 -16.39 -4.77
N ASN A 95 1.22 -15.41 -5.44
CA ASN A 95 2.07 -15.61 -6.61
C ASN A 95 3.46 -16.14 -6.25
N PHE A 96 3.82 -16.20 -4.98
CA PHE A 96 5.09 -16.68 -4.47
C PHE A 96 4.93 -18.02 -3.71
N SER A 97 6.02 -18.72 -3.44
CA SER A 97 6.01 -19.78 -2.44
C SER A 97 5.61 -19.22 -1.06
N SER A 98 5.14 -20.07 -0.14
CA SER A 98 4.73 -19.59 1.19
C SER A 98 5.85 -18.85 1.93
N GLU A 99 7.08 -19.39 1.87
CA GLU A 99 8.24 -18.79 2.52
C GLU A 99 8.66 -17.47 1.86
N ASP A 100 8.73 -17.44 0.52
CA ASP A 100 9.05 -16.22 -0.22
C ASP A 100 7.97 -15.15 -0.01
N GLY A 101 6.69 -15.54 -0.03
CA GLY A 101 5.57 -14.63 0.18
C GLY A 101 5.58 -13.99 1.56
N ASP A 102 5.89 -14.76 2.60
CA ASP A 102 6.05 -14.23 3.97
C ASP A 102 7.22 -13.24 4.02
N GLN A 103 8.36 -13.58 3.41
CA GLN A 103 9.51 -12.68 3.35
C GLN A 103 9.20 -11.38 2.59
N LYS A 104 8.41 -11.45 1.50
CA LYS A 104 7.97 -10.26 0.77
C LYS A 104 7.09 -9.35 1.62
N LEU A 105 6.18 -9.90 2.41
CA LEU A 105 5.38 -9.11 3.35
C LEU A 105 6.24 -8.51 4.48
N ILE A 106 7.23 -9.23 4.98
CA ILE A 106 8.19 -8.70 5.97
C ILE A 106 8.97 -7.53 5.37
N ASN A 107 9.42 -7.63 4.13
CA ASN A 107 10.10 -6.53 3.44
C ASN A 107 9.18 -5.31 3.30
N LEU A 108 7.90 -5.50 2.97
CA LEU A 108 6.90 -4.43 2.96
C LEU A 108 6.72 -3.78 4.35
N MET A 109 6.71 -4.58 5.42
CA MET A 109 6.68 -4.05 6.79
C MET A 109 7.91 -3.19 7.10
N ASN A 110 9.10 -3.61 6.62
CA ASN A 110 10.34 -2.86 6.81
C ASN A 110 10.33 -1.52 6.06
N LEU A 111 9.70 -1.43 4.88
CA LEU A 111 9.50 -0.16 4.18
C LEU A 111 8.69 0.84 5.00
N MET A 112 7.75 0.36 5.81
CA MET A 112 6.88 1.18 6.66
C MET A 112 7.40 1.30 8.11
N SER A 113 8.62 0.85 8.40
CA SER A 113 9.12 0.68 9.77
C SER A 113 9.10 1.96 10.60
N ILE A 114 9.47 3.10 10.02
CA ILE A 114 9.46 4.41 10.69
C ILE A 114 8.03 4.78 11.10
N ASP A 115 7.06 4.64 10.20
CA ASP A 115 5.67 5.01 10.46
C ASP A 115 5.01 4.04 11.46
N ILE A 116 5.34 2.74 11.38
CA ILE A 116 4.90 1.73 12.37
C ILE A 116 5.39 2.09 13.76
N ALA A 117 6.65 2.47 13.89
CA ALA A 117 7.24 2.84 15.16
C ALA A 117 6.67 4.16 15.71
N LEU A 118 6.43 5.16 14.84
CA LEU A 118 5.80 6.44 15.20
C LEU A 118 4.30 6.32 15.54
N ALA A 119 3.63 5.25 15.09
CA ALA A 119 2.21 5.02 15.36
C ALA A 119 1.94 4.57 16.82
N GLU A 120 3.00 4.27 17.60
CA GLU A 120 2.91 3.93 19.03
C GLU A 120 1.93 2.77 19.32
N TYR A 121 1.98 1.69 18.53
CA TYR A 121 1.19 0.48 18.80
C TYR A 121 1.60 -0.13 20.15
N GLU A 122 0.65 -0.38 21.03
CA GLU A 122 0.91 -0.99 22.36
C GLU A 122 1.34 -2.45 22.24
N ASN A 123 0.87 -3.16 21.21
CA ASN A 123 1.15 -4.57 20.99
C ASN A 123 0.85 -5.01 19.54
N TYR A 124 1.25 -6.25 19.20
CA TYR A 124 1.07 -6.80 17.86
C TYR A 124 -0.41 -6.98 17.47
N GLU A 125 -1.32 -7.26 18.39
CA GLU A 125 -2.76 -7.40 18.09
C GLU A 125 -3.38 -6.06 17.67
N GLU A 126 -2.93 -4.95 18.26
CA GLU A 126 -3.36 -3.61 17.83
C GLU A 126 -2.84 -3.30 16.43
N PHE A 127 -1.58 -3.60 16.15
CA PHE A 127 -1.02 -3.49 14.79
C PHE A 127 -1.80 -4.34 13.78
N LEU A 128 -2.20 -5.57 14.13
CA LEU A 128 -2.98 -6.45 13.27
C LEU A 128 -4.42 -5.96 13.00
N ALA A 129 -4.94 -5.02 13.78
CA ALA A 129 -6.23 -4.40 13.50
C ALA A 129 -6.17 -3.52 12.23
N ASP A 130 -5.04 -2.82 12.02
CA ASP A 130 -4.82 -1.99 10.83
C ASP A 130 -4.21 -2.80 9.68
N PHE A 131 -3.38 -3.79 9.99
CA PHE A 131 -2.63 -4.60 9.03
C PHE A 131 -2.95 -6.11 9.12
N PRO A 132 -4.20 -6.54 8.91
CA PRO A 132 -4.61 -7.93 9.09
C PRO A 132 -3.91 -8.93 8.15
N MET A 133 -3.26 -8.46 7.08
CA MET A 133 -2.49 -9.31 6.15
C MET A 133 -1.31 -10.01 6.84
N TYR A 134 -0.78 -9.47 7.93
CA TYR A 134 0.33 -10.06 8.67
C TYR A 134 -0.08 -11.16 9.64
N ARG A 135 -1.37 -11.37 9.90
CA ARG A 135 -1.86 -12.37 10.88
C ARG A 135 -1.40 -13.80 10.60
N ALA A 136 -1.29 -14.16 9.33
CA ALA A 136 -0.82 -15.49 8.90
C ALA A 136 0.64 -15.48 8.40
N CYS A 137 1.32 -14.34 8.42
CA CYS A 137 2.67 -14.19 7.94
C CYS A 137 3.66 -14.67 9.00
N LYS A 138 4.41 -15.72 8.67
CA LYS A 138 5.41 -16.29 9.59
C LYS A 138 6.59 -15.31 9.77
N GLY A 139 6.93 -15.04 11.02
CA GLY A 139 8.03 -14.12 11.37
C GLY A 139 7.60 -12.65 11.49
N ALA A 140 6.36 -12.31 11.14
CA ALA A 140 5.90 -10.92 11.16
C ALA A 140 5.85 -10.33 12.58
N GLU A 141 5.48 -11.12 13.59
CA GLU A 141 5.46 -10.65 14.99
C GLU A 141 6.87 -10.35 15.51
N GLU A 142 7.83 -11.21 15.21
CA GLU A 142 9.24 -11.01 15.58
C GLU A 142 9.81 -9.77 14.89
N ASN A 143 9.48 -9.58 13.61
CA ASN A 143 9.92 -8.40 12.86
C ASN A 143 9.30 -7.12 13.40
N PHE A 144 8.00 -7.12 13.73
CA PHE A 144 7.32 -6.00 14.37
C PHE A 144 7.99 -5.61 15.69
N LYS A 145 8.29 -6.59 16.58
CA LYS A 145 9.03 -6.33 17.82
C LYS A 145 10.40 -5.73 17.56
N SER A 146 11.12 -6.26 16.56
CA SER A 146 12.44 -5.74 16.18
C SER A 146 12.37 -4.28 15.70
N ILE A 147 11.32 -3.89 14.99
CA ILE A 147 11.10 -2.49 14.59
C ILE A 147 10.95 -1.59 15.82
N LEU A 148 10.15 -2.00 16.80
CA LEU A 148 9.93 -1.19 18.01
C LEU A 148 11.18 -1.12 18.91
N ASP A 149 11.96 -2.20 18.99
CA ASP A 149 13.16 -2.29 19.85
C ASP A 149 14.34 -1.45 19.28
N ASN A 150 14.34 -1.11 17.99
CA ASN A 150 15.43 -0.38 17.34
C ASN A 150 15.18 1.15 17.25
N MET A 151 14.12 1.64 17.86
CA MET A 151 13.80 3.07 18.00
C MET A 151 14.32 3.64 19.32
#